data_c54be0eba541febec33b6bc5207c6ca2
#
_entry.id   c54be0eba541febec33b6bc5207c6ca2
#
_cell.length_a   1.000
_cell.length_b   1.000
_cell.length_c   1.000
_cell.angle_alpha   90.00
_cell.angle_beta   90.00
_cell.angle_gamma   90.00
#
_symmetry.space_group_name_H-M   'P 1'
#
loop_
_entity.id
_entity.type
_entity.pdbx_description
1 polymer ?
#
loop_
_entity_poly.entity_id
_entity_poly.type
_entity_poly.pdbx_seq_one_letter_code
_entity_poly.pdbx_strand_id
1 'polypeptide(L)'
;EFFTRGSSARDTLLSGNLGGCTHDWVSAGNYNTSLADAIPGFEMVPFAPPADQNGNVKERVSRYPGAGWGISSMCSDPETVIKFMDYFFTEEGDALMNWGIEGDTYTVNADGTRQFTDKVLKSELTPIGYLRSIGSQYRIGMCQDGNYEKAVMTEIGKEASDMYDSHPEWFGTD
;
A
#
# COMPACT_ATOMS: atom_id res chain seq x y z
N GLU A 1 -17.38 2.46 23.78
CA GLU A 1 -17.89 1.91 22.49
C GLU A 1 -16.79 1.65 21.47
N PHE A 2 -15.78 2.52 21.37
CA PHE A 2 -14.68 2.37 20.39
C PHE A 2 -14.00 1.00 20.49
N PHE A 3 -13.68 0.56 21.69
CA PHE A 3 -12.98 -0.72 21.91
C PHE A 3 -13.86 -1.97 21.69
N THR A 4 -15.15 -1.81 21.55
CA THR A 4 -16.07 -2.92 21.27
C THR A 4 -16.38 -3.10 19.79
N ARG A 5 -15.92 -2.16 18.96
CA ARG A 5 -16.10 -2.23 17.51
C ARG A 5 -15.00 -3.11 16.89
N GLY A 6 -15.35 -3.83 15.86
CA GLY A 6 -14.40 -4.63 15.09
C GLY A 6 -13.51 -3.79 14.17
N SER A 7 -12.85 -4.45 13.22
CA SER A 7 -11.93 -3.83 12.26
C SER A 7 -12.53 -2.74 11.38
N SER A 8 -13.85 -2.65 11.27
CA SER A 8 -14.57 -1.60 10.54
C SER A 8 -14.87 -0.33 11.35
N ALA A 9 -14.40 -0.24 12.60
CA ALA A 9 -14.65 0.91 13.47
C ALA A 9 -14.21 2.23 12.82
N ARG A 10 -13.03 2.25 12.22
CA ARG A 10 -12.50 3.39 11.48
C ARG A 10 -13.47 3.89 10.42
N ASP A 11 -13.86 3.00 9.50
CA ASP A 11 -14.72 3.36 8.37
C ASP A 11 -16.07 3.91 8.84
N THR A 12 -16.64 3.28 9.86
CA THR A 12 -17.91 3.72 10.48
C THR A 12 -17.78 5.10 11.12
N LEU A 13 -16.68 5.37 11.82
CA LEU A 13 -16.47 6.65 12.50
C LEU A 13 -16.18 7.78 11.52
N LEU A 14 -15.35 7.54 10.50
CA LEU A 14 -15.04 8.53 9.48
C LEU A 14 -16.28 8.84 8.62
N SER A 15 -17.00 7.82 8.14
CA SER A 15 -18.21 8.01 7.34
C SER A 15 -19.34 8.69 8.12
N GLY A 16 -19.39 8.52 9.43
CA GLY A 16 -20.33 9.18 10.32
C GLY A 16 -19.89 10.56 10.79
N ASN A 17 -18.74 11.06 10.33
CA ASN A 17 -18.11 12.30 10.82
C ASN A 17 -17.96 12.33 12.35
N LEU A 18 -17.61 11.19 12.94
CA LEU A 18 -17.50 11.00 14.40
C LEU A 18 -16.07 10.79 14.86
N GLY A 19 -15.12 10.62 13.94
CA GLY A 19 -13.71 10.39 14.23
C GLY A 19 -12.87 11.63 13.93
N GLY A 20 -11.98 12.02 14.86
CA GLY A 20 -11.07 13.15 14.67
C GLY A 20 -9.70 12.75 14.11
N CYS A 21 -9.26 11.51 14.29
CA CYS A 21 -7.99 11.00 13.78
C CYS A 21 -8.02 9.47 13.68
N THR A 22 -7.11 8.93 12.91
CA THR A 22 -6.89 7.48 12.81
C THR A 22 -5.40 7.20 12.62
N HIS A 23 -4.95 6.07 13.12
CA HIS A 23 -3.64 5.49 12.80
C HIS A 23 -3.86 4.48 11.66
N ASP A 24 -3.25 4.75 10.51
CA ASP A 24 -3.51 3.97 9.31
C ASP A 24 -2.36 4.05 8.29
N TRP A 25 -2.52 3.34 7.19
CA TRP A 25 -1.65 3.43 6.02
C TRP A 25 -1.81 4.80 5.34
N VAL A 26 -0.77 5.27 4.67
CA VAL A 26 -0.81 6.53 3.89
C VAL A 26 -1.93 6.55 2.83
N SER A 27 -2.38 5.36 2.39
CA SER A 27 -3.55 5.21 1.50
C SER A 27 -4.87 5.69 2.13
N ALA A 28 -4.92 5.93 3.44
CA ALA A 28 -6.08 6.55 4.09
C ALA A 28 -6.41 7.95 3.52
N GLY A 29 -5.46 8.63 2.88
CA GLY A 29 -5.72 9.85 2.11
C GLY A 29 -6.81 9.70 1.03
N ASN A 30 -7.13 8.46 0.61
CA ASN A 30 -8.23 8.20 -0.31
C ASN A 30 -9.61 8.58 0.26
N TYR A 31 -9.76 8.67 1.59
CA TYR A 31 -11.00 9.16 2.21
C TYR A 31 -11.33 10.60 1.81
N ASN A 32 -10.34 11.43 1.52
CA ASN A 32 -10.56 12.80 1.04
C ASN A 32 -11.37 12.83 -0.26
N THR A 33 -11.22 11.80 -1.11
CA THR A 33 -12.01 11.66 -2.33
C THR A 33 -13.34 10.96 -2.06
N SER A 34 -13.31 9.84 -1.34
CA SER A 34 -14.49 8.99 -1.17
C SER A 34 -15.57 9.59 -0.25
N LEU A 35 -15.21 10.50 0.64
CA LEU A 35 -16.14 11.14 1.58
C LEU A 35 -16.43 12.62 1.25
N ALA A 36 -15.79 13.20 0.24
CA ALA A 36 -15.94 14.60 -0.12
C ALA A 36 -17.39 15.01 -0.40
N ASP A 37 -18.14 14.16 -1.11
CA ASP A 37 -19.52 14.42 -1.47
C ASP A 37 -20.50 14.19 -0.30
N ALA A 38 -20.18 13.23 0.57
CA ALA A 38 -21.03 12.86 1.70
C ALA A 38 -20.84 13.79 2.90
N ILE A 39 -19.65 14.33 3.10
CA ILE A 39 -19.30 15.18 4.23
C ILE A 39 -18.62 16.45 3.69
N PRO A 40 -19.37 17.53 3.46
CA PRO A 40 -18.80 18.79 2.97
C PRO A 40 -17.70 19.31 3.88
N GLY A 41 -16.52 19.58 3.30
CA GLY A 41 -15.34 20.05 4.03
C GLY A 41 -14.57 18.96 4.75
N PHE A 42 -14.85 17.67 4.47
CA PHE A 42 -14.03 16.57 4.98
C PHE A 42 -12.62 16.65 4.40
N GLU A 43 -11.65 16.71 5.29
CA GLU A 43 -10.23 16.76 4.93
C GLU A 43 -9.42 15.96 5.95
N MET A 44 -8.66 14.98 5.46
CA MET A 44 -7.63 14.28 6.22
C MET A 44 -6.28 14.82 5.83
N VAL A 45 -5.48 15.17 6.82
CA VAL A 45 -4.11 15.62 6.64
C VAL A 45 -3.16 14.73 7.43
N PRO A 46 -1.95 14.45 6.93
CA PRO A 46 -0.95 13.73 7.69
C PRO A 46 -0.43 14.60 8.85
N PHE A 47 -0.06 13.96 9.94
CA PHE A 47 0.63 14.61 11.05
C PHE A 47 1.64 13.65 11.68
N ALA A 48 2.62 14.20 12.38
CA ALA A 48 3.65 13.42 13.06
C ALA A 48 3.03 12.42 14.04
N PRO A 49 3.59 11.20 14.16
CA PRO A 49 3.15 10.27 15.18
C PRO A 49 3.19 10.90 16.58
N PRO A 50 2.25 10.58 17.47
CA PRO A 50 2.23 11.15 18.83
C PRO A 50 3.52 10.82 19.60
N ALA A 51 4.07 11.82 20.26
CA ALA A 51 5.20 11.62 21.15
C ALA A 51 4.75 11.07 22.52
N ASP A 52 5.65 10.34 23.17
CA ASP A 52 5.48 9.94 24.56
C ASP A 52 5.64 11.18 25.50
N GLN A 53 5.45 10.97 26.82
CA GLN A 53 5.60 12.01 27.82
C GLN A 53 7.00 12.65 27.89
N ASN A 54 8.02 12.02 27.29
CA ASN A 54 9.39 12.50 27.25
C ASN A 54 9.72 13.15 25.90
N GLY A 55 8.75 13.27 25.00
CA GLY A 55 8.93 13.82 23.67
C GLY A 55 9.50 12.86 22.63
N ASN A 56 9.63 11.56 22.96
CA ASN A 56 10.10 10.58 22.00
C ASN A 56 8.97 10.13 21.09
N VAL A 57 9.23 10.13 19.79
CA VAL A 57 8.37 9.53 18.79
C VAL A 57 8.95 8.17 18.45
N LYS A 58 8.13 7.12 18.53
CA LYS A 58 8.48 5.76 18.09
C LYS A 58 7.29 5.14 17.40
N GLU A 59 7.37 5.06 16.10
CA GLU A 59 6.45 4.29 15.28
C GLU A 59 7.13 2.98 14.87
N ARG A 60 6.34 1.92 14.80
CA ARG A 60 6.86 0.59 14.43
C ARG A 60 6.84 0.41 12.92
N VAL A 61 7.99 0.12 12.33
CA VAL A 61 8.11 -0.32 10.94
C VAL A 61 8.63 -1.74 10.90
N SER A 62 7.82 -2.65 10.36
CA SER A 62 8.29 -3.98 10.04
C SER A 62 8.86 -4.00 8.63
N ARG A 63 10.14 -4.36 8.49
CA ARG A 63 10.80 -4.53 7.19
C ARG A 63 10.38 -5.80 6.47
N TYR A 64 9.84 -6.75 7.22
CA TYR A 64 9.44 -8.04 6.69
C TYR A 64 7.95 -8.25 6.95
N PRO A 65 7.14 -8.50 5.92
CA PRO A 65 5.78 -8.94 6.15
C PRO A 65 5.80 -10.23 6.95
N GLY A 66 4.96 -10.32 7.98
CA GLY A 66 4.85 -11.50 8.84
C GLY A 66 4.20 -12.73 8.17
N ALA A 67 4.03 -12.69 6.85
CA ALA A 67 3.46 -13.77 6.05
C ALA A 67 4.58 -14.50 5.29
N GLY A 68 4.44 -15.79 5.16
CA GLY A 68 5.37 -16.66 4.44
C GLY A 68 4.65 -17.79 3.73
N TRP A 69 5.41 -18.57 3.00
CA TRP A 69 4.95 -19.71 2.23
C TRP A 69 5.25 -21.01 2.94
N GLY A 70 4.39 -21.97 2.75
CA GLY A 70 4.65 -23.34 3.11
C GLY A 70 4.45 -24.26 1.92
N ILE A 71 5.42 -25.14 1.65
CA ILE A 71 5.27 -26.20 0.69
C ILE A 71 4.82 -27.45 1.44
N SER A 72 3.74 -28.07 1.00
CA SER A 72 3.23 -29.30 1.60
C SER A 72 4.28 -30.41 1.53
N SER A 73 4.43 -31.18 2.60
CA SER A 73 5.25 -32.41 2.61
C SER A 73 4.77 -33.47 1.61
N MET A 74 3.56 -33.32 1.09
CA MET A 74 3.00 -34.19 0.04
C MET A 74 3.35 -33.72 -1.39
N CYS A 75 4.04 -32.58 -1.53
CA CYS A 75 4.48 -32.07 -2.82
C CYS A 75 5.52 -33.04 -3.43
N SER A 76 5.23 -33.52 -4.63
CA SER A 76 6.11 -34.47 -5.34
C SER A 76 7.36 -33.80 -5.94
N ASP A 77 7.31 -32.46 -6.16
CA ASP A 77 8.40 -31.69 -6.76
C ASP A 77 8.51 -30.30 -6.09
N PRO A 78 9.05 -30.26 -4.87
CA PRO A 78 9.22 -28.99 -4.16
C PRO A 78 10.25 -28.06 -4.82
N GLU A 79 11.21 -28.61 -5.55
CA GLU A 79 12.23 -27.81 -6.25
C GLU A 79 11.62 -26.93 -7.36
N THR A 80 10.72 -27.49 -8.15
CA THR A 80 9.99 -26.71 -9.16
C THR A 80 9.12 -25.63 -8.52
N VAL A 81 8.48 -25.92 -7.38
CA VAL A 81 7.71 -24.91 -6.65
C VAL A 81 8.61 -23.76 -6.16
N ILE A 82 9.78 -24.06 -5.61
CA ILE A 82 10.74 -23.03 -5.17
C ILE A 82 11.19 -22.18 -6.37
N LYS A 83 11.58 -22.79 -7.50
CA LYS A 83 11.97 -22.06 -8.71
C LYS A 83 10.87 -21.13 -9.24
N PHE A 84 9.61 -21.58 -9.17
CA PHE A 84 8.47 -20.75 -9.52
C PHE A 84 8.32 -19.55 -8.58
N MET A 85 8.57 -19.74 -7.28
CA MET A 85 8.51 -18.66 -6.31
C MET A 85 9.68 -17.67 -6.45
N ASP A 86 10.88 -18.18 -6.73
CA ASP A 86 12.08 -17.36 -6.93
C ASP A 86 11.93 -16.42 -8.12
N TYR A 87 11.13 -16.76 -9.12
CA TYR A 87 10.84 -15.88 -10.24
C TYR A 87 10.29 -14.52 -9.80
N PHE A 88 9.43 -14.50 -8.80
CA PHE A 88 8.84 -13.24 -8.30
C PHE A 88 9.82 -12.32 -7.55
N PHE A 89 11.03 -12.79 -7.29
CA PHE A 89 12.13 -11.98 -6.74
C PHE A 89 13.14 -11.55 -7.82
N THR A 90 12.91 -11.89 -9.07
CA THR A 90 13.67 -11.35 -10.20
C THR A 90 13.15 -9.97 -10.58
N GLU A 91 13.95 -9.19 -11.31
CA GLU A 91 13.55 -7.87 -11.83
C GLU A 91 12.28 -7.96 -12.71
N GLU A 92 12.18 -9.00 -13.54
CA GLU A 92 11.02 -9.24 -14.39
C GLU A 92 9.78 -9.61 -13.57
N GLY A 93 9.92 -10.51 -12.60
CA GLY A 93 8.84 -10.91 -11.70
C GLY A 93 8.37 -9.78 -10.80
N ASP A 94 9.31 -8.95 -10.32
CA ASP A 94 9.01 -7.74 -9.58
C ASP A 94 8.20 -6.75 -10.42
N ALA A 95 8.62 -6.47 -11.65
CA ALA A 95 7.88 -5.62 -12.57
C ALA A 95 6.47 -6.15 -12.84
N LEU A 96 6.35 -7.46 -13.12
CA LEU A 96 5.06 -8.11 -13.37
C LEU A 96 4.12 -7.99 -12.17
N MET A 97 4.62 -8.20 -10.97
CA MET A 97 3.79 -8.20 -9.76
C MET A 97 3.42 -6.79 -9.28
N ASN A 98 4.29 -5.81 -9.46
CA ASN A 98 4.01 -4.43 -9.03
C ASN A 98 3.34 -3.59 -10.12
N TRP A 99 3.75 -3.73 -11.38
CA TRP A 99 3.33 -2.86 -12.47
C TRP A 99 2.43 -3.56 -13.49
N GLY A 100 2.51 -4.88 -13.60
CA GLY A 100 1.78 -5.68 -14.57
C GLY A 100 2.56 -5.87 -15.87
N ILE A 101 1.94 -5.56 -17.01
CA ILE A 101 2.46 -5.84 -18.36
C ILE A 101 2.89 -4.55 -19.04
N GLU A 102 4.16 -4.46 -19.44
CA GLU A 102 4.69 -3.32 -20.19
C GLU A 102 3.95 -3.12 -21.51
N GLY A 103 3.65 -1.86 -21.83
CA GLY A 103 2.87 -1.47 -23.00
C GLY A 103 1.35 -1.64 -22.84
N ASP A 104 0.89 -2.37 -21.82
CA ASP A 104 -0.53 -2.56 -21.51
C ASP A 104 -0.93 -1.84 -20.21
N THR A 105 -0.33 -2.20 -19.09
CA THR A 105 -0.66 -1.59 -17.80
C THR A 105 0.26 -0.47 -17.41
N TYR A 106 1.51 -0.50 -17.87
CA TYR A 106 2.48 0.57 -17.64
C TYR A 106 3.36 0.81 -18.87
N THR A 107 4.03 1.95 -18.88
CA THR A 107 5.07 2.33 -19.84
C THR A 107 6.33 2.75 -19.11
N VAL A 108 7.48 2.62 -19.78
CA VAL A 108 8.77 3.10 -19.28
C VAL A 108 9.12 4.41 -19.95
N ASN A 109 9.39 5.44 -19.17
CA ASN A 109 9.81 6.75 -19.63
C ASN A 109 11.28 6.74 -20.07
N ALA A 110 11.72 7.80 -20.77
CA ALA A 110 13.10 7.91 -21.25
C ALA A 110 14.15 7.93 -20.13
N ASP A 111 13.76 8.31 -18.92
CA ASP A 111 14.60 8.31 -17.71
C ASP A 111 14.60 6.97 -16.95
N GLY A 112 13.89 5.97 -17.47
CA GLY A 112 13.74 4.65 -16.86
C GLY A 112 12.62 4.54 -15.82
N THR A 113 11.92 5.62 -15.50
CA THR A 113 10.79 5.58 -14.58
C THR A 113 9.59 4.90 -15.23
N ARG A 114 8.79 4.19 -14.40
CA ARG A 114 7.56 3.55 -14.84
C ARG A 114 6.35 4.43 -14.55
N GLN A 115 5.37 4.39 -15.43
CA GLN A 115 4.12 5.11 -15.29
C GLN A 115 2.94 4.22 -15.70
N PHE A 116 1.90 4.17 -14.88
CA PHE A 116 0.67 3.46 -15.24
C PHE A 116 -0.05 4.10 -16.42
N THR A 117 -0.64 3.27 -17.25
CA THR A 117 -1.49 3.71 -18.36
C THR A 117 -2.87 4.15 -17.85
N ASP A 118 -3.58 4.90 -18.70
CA ASP A 118 -4.97 5.28 -18.43
C ASP A 118 -5.88 4.08 -18.18
N LYS A 119 -5.56 2.93 -18.76
CA LYS A 119 -6.27 1.67 -18.55
C LYS A 119 -6.32 1.27 -17.08
N VAL A 120 -5.24 1.51 -16.35
CA VAL A 120 -5.16 1.26 -14.91
C VAL A 120 -5.74 2.44 -14.13
N LEU A 121 -5.28 3.67 -14.42
CA LEU A 121 -5.60 4.86 -13.63
C LEU A 121 -7.07 5.29 -13.74
N LYS A 122 -7.71 5.04 -14.89
CA LYS A 122 -9.12 5.41 -15.17
C LYS A 122 -10.06 4.20 -15.17
N SER A 123 -9.63 3.06 -14.64
CA SER A 123 -10.46 1.87 -14.49
C SER A 123 -11.65 2.15 -13.55
N GLU A 124 -12.80 1.54 -13.82
CA GLU A 124 -13.93 1.51 -12.89
C GLU A 124 -13.59 0.83 -11.55
N LEU A 125 -12.63 -0.08 -11.57
CA LEU A 125 -11.98 -0.59 -10.37
C LEU A 125 -10.94 0.44 -9.91
N THR A 126 -10.61 0.43 -8.62
CA THR A 126 -9.41 1.19 -8.20
C THR A 126 -8.18 0.66 -8.95
N PRO A 127 -7.11 1.47 -9.14
CA PRO A 127 -5.89 1.01 -9.82
C PRO A 127 -5.37 -0.33 -9.27
N ILE A 128 -5.30 -0.48 -7.94
CA ILE A 128 -4.92 -1.74 -7.29
C ILE A 128 -5.95 -2.85 -7.57
N GLY A 129 -7.23 -2.51 -7.57
CA GLY A 129 -8.30 -3.45 -7.91
C GLY A 129 -8.17 -3.99 -9.34
N TYR A 130 -7.82 -3.10 -10.28
CA TYR A 130 -7.57 -3.50 -11.66
C TYR A 130 -6.37 -4.45 -11.77
N LEU A 131 -5.23 -4.08 -11.17
CA LEU A 131 -4.02 -4.91 -11.18
C LEU A 131 -4.28 -6.30 -10.56
N ARG A 132 -5.03 -6.36 -9.48
CA ARG A 132 -5.45 -7.64 -8.87
C ARG A 132 -6.36 -8.45 -9.79
N SER A 133 -7.22 -7.82 -10.57
CA SER A 133 -8.13 -8.52 -11.49
C SER A 133 -7.40 -9.25 -12.62
N ILE A 134 -6.19 -8.80 -12.97
CA ILE A 134 -5.33 -9.42 -13.98
C ILE A 134 -4.23 -10.33 -13.38
N GLY A 135 -4.24 -10.54 -12.05
CA GLY A 135 -3.32 -11.44 -11.37
C GLY A 135 -2.06 -10.79 -10.79
N SER A 136 -1.85 -9.49 -10.99
CA SER A 136 -0.79 -8.73 -10.33
C SER A 136 -1.19 -8.29 -8.91
N GLN A 137 -0.26 -7.77 -8.12
CA GLN A 137 -0.53 -7.28 -6.76
C GLN A 137 -1.06 -8.33 -5.76
N TYR A 138 -0.86 -9.60 -6.06
CA TYR A 138 -1.00 -10.63 -5.05
C TYR A 138 0.28 -10.68 -4.21
N ARG A 139 0.14 -10.60 -2.90
CA ARG A 139 1.27 -10.70 -1.96
C ARG A 139 1.77 -12.14 -1.87
N ILE A 140 2.35 -12.62 -2.94
CA ILE A 140 2.90 -13.97 -3.03
C ILE A 140 4.43 -13.89 -2.92
N GLY A 141 4.98 -13.42 -1.78
CA GLY A 141 6.43 -13.39 -1.65
C GLY A 141 7.08 -12.66 -2.82
N MET A 142 6.77 -11.39 -2.99
CA MET A 142 7.34 -10.51 -4.00
C MET A 142 8.12 -9.39 -3.33
N CYS A 143 9.08 -8.83 -4.03
CA CYS A 143 9.62 -7.53 -3.66
C CYS A 143 8.55 -6.47 -3.86
N GLN A 144 8.41 -5.55 -2.92
CA GLN A 144 7.47 -4.45 -3.02
C GLN A 144 8.19 -3.21 -3.54
N ASP A 145 7.81 -2.75 -4.73
CA ASP A 145 8.35 -1.51 -5.31
C ASP A 145 7.54 -0.30 -4.78
N GLY A 146 8.14 0.51 -3.93
CA GLY A 146 7.48 1.71 -3.38
C GLY A 146 7.06 2.73 -4.44
N ASN A 147 7.67 2.70 -5.63
CA ASN A 147 7.33 3.64 -6.70
C ASN A 147 5.94 3.35 -7.29
N TYR A 148 5.53 2.09 -7.37
CA TYR A 148 4.17 1.79 -7.84
C TYR A 148 3.12 2.30 -6.84
N GLU A 149 3.40 2.19 -5.55
CA GLU A 149 2.49 2.70 -4.52
C GLU A 149 2.32 4.21 -4.63
N LYS A 150 3.42 4.95 -4.78
CA LYS A 150 3.38 6.41 -5.02
C LYS A 150 2.63 6.76 -6.31
N ALA A 151 2.75 5.96 -7.36
CA ALA A 151 2.07 6.19 -8.64
C ALA A 151 0.53 6.09 -8.56
N VAL A 152 0.00 5.35 -7.59
CA VAL A 152 -1.46 5.18 -7.39
C VAL A 152 -2.01 5.93 -6.17
N MET A 153 -1.16 6.62 -5.41
CA MET A 153 -1.56 7.45 -4.27
C MET A 153 -2.24 8.74 -4.73
N THR A 154 -3.16 9.22 -3.90
CA THR A 154 -3.65 10.61 -3.97
C THR A 154 -2.52 11.57 -3.59
N GLU A 155 -2.67 12.86 -3.95
CA GLU A 155 -1.65 13.88 -3.60
C GLU A 155 -1.40 13.92 -2.09
N ILE A 156 -2.44 13.88 -1.28
CA ILE A 156 -2.29 13.85 0.19
C ILE A 156 -1.58 12.57 0.68
N GLY A 157 -1.76 11.46 -0.01
CA GLY A 157 -1.04 10.21 0.26
C GLY A 157 0.45 10.33 -0.05
N LYS A 158 0.81 11.01 -1.14
CA LYS A 158 2.20 11.32 -1.50
C LYS A 158 2.85 12.26 -0.49
N GLU A 159 2.15 13.35 -0.11
CA GLU A 159 2.60 14.27 0.93
C GLU A 159 2.86 13.54 2.26
N ALA A 160 1.96 12.62 2.64
CA ALA A 160 2.14 11.80 3.83
C ALA A 160 3.38 10.91 3.72
N SER A 161 3.55 10.22 2.59
CA SER A 161 4.73 9.38 2.34
C SER A 161 6.02 10.18 2.42
N ASP A 162 6.07 11.33 1.75
CA ASP A 162 7.26 12.18 1.72
C ASP A 162 7.56 12.77 3.12
N MET A 163 6.53 13.15 3.87
CA MET A 163 6.70 13.60 5.26
C MET A 163 7.31 12.50 6.13
N TYR A 164 6.77 11.28 6.08
CA TYR A 164 7.28 10.17 6.88
C TYR A 164 8.67 9.71 6.41
N ASP A 165 8.93 9.67 5.12
CA ASP A 165 10.24 9.32 4.55
C ASP A 165 11.34 10.34 4.94
N SER A 166 10.96 11.61 5.16
CA SER A 166 11.89 12.66 5.61
C SER A 166 12.22 12.62 7.11
N HIS A 167 11.53 11.77 7.88
CA HIS A 167 11.68 11.63 9.32
C HIS A 167 11.98 10.19 9.76
N PRO A 168 13.09 9.60 9.31
CA PRO A 168 13.44 8.22 9.66
C PRO A 168 13.63 8.01 11.17
N GLU A 169 13.91 9.06 11.94
CA GLU A 169 14.03 9.03 13.39
C GLU A 169 12.71 8.70 14.13
N TRP A 170 11.56 8.86 13.46
CA TRP A 170 10.27 8.48 14.05
C TRP A 170 10.06 6.97 14.08
N PHE A 171 10.83 6.24 13.30
CA PHE A 171 10.61 4.81 13.09
C PHE A 171 11.67 3.97 13.79
N GLY A 172 11.21 3.04 14.61
CA GLY A 172 12.05 2.02 15.22
C GLY A 172 11.97 0.72 14.42
N THR A 173 13.12 0.10 14.18
CA THR A 173 13.19 -1.28 13.68
C THR A 173 13.26 -2.22 14.88
N ASP A 174 12.40 -3.24 14.90
CA ASP A 174 12.56 -4.41 15.79
C ASP A 174 13.68 -5.31 15.30
#